data_4441807c47c6b3e0f6950b97fba7246a
#
_entry.id   4441807c47c6b3e0f6950b97fba7246a
#
_cell.length_a   1.000
_cell.length_b   1.000
_cell.length_c   1.000
_cell.angle_alpha   90.00
_cell.angle_beta   90.00
_cell.angle_gamma   90.00
#
_symmetry.space_group_name_H-M   'P 1'
#
loop_
_entity.id
_entity.type
_entity.pdbx_description
1 polymer ?
#
loop_
_entity_poly.entity_id
_entity_poly.type
_entity_poly.pdbx_seq_one_letter_code
_entity_poly.pdbx_strand_id
1 'polypeptide(L)'
;MKDSHDGIIAREGVPFIFTLGLAALALAWMGFKGTATAVFAAMLFVAFFFRNPERAIPEEKGLVVSPADGKVLKVEEVQLDGPLQGPHRKVSIFMNVFNVHVNRVPYAGCVEKIEYHAGKFLSADLDKASADNERNTVLIRTAEGKAFLTIQIAGLIARRIVCWIGEGMEVVRGQRFG
;
A
#
# COMPACT_ATOMS: atom_id res chain seq x y z
N MET A 1 -7.28 10.35 -17.18
CA MET A 1 -7.91 10.91 -15.97
C MET A 1 -6.79 11.17 -14.96
N LYS A 2 -6.59 12.42 -14.52
CA LYS A 2 -5.55 12.74 -13.54
C LYS A 2 -5.99 12.13 -12.21
N ASP A 3 -5.22 11.21 -11.69
CA ASP A 3 -5.53 10.53 -10.44
C ASP A 3 -5.53 11.57 -9.30
N SER A 4 -6.55 11.63 -8.47
CA SER A 4 -6.63 12.60 -7.36
C SER A 4 -5.53 12.39 -6.31
N HIS A 5 -4.73 11.34 -6.46
CA HIS A 5 -3.64 10.91 -5.58
C HIS A 5 -2.24 11.11 -6.19
N ASP A 6 -2.11 11.97 -7.24
CA ASP A 6 -0.85 12.26 -7.97
C ASP A 6 0.08 13.25 -7.23
N GLY A 7 0.13 13.25 -5.93
CA GLY A 7 1.07 14.06 -5.15
C GLY A 7 2.42 13.38 -4.97
N ILE A 8 3.51 14.16 -4.80
CA ILE A 8 4.86 13.65 -4.45
C ILE A 8 4.84 12.95 -3.09
N ILE A 9 3.94 13.37 -2.21
CA ILE A 9 3.69 12.81 -0.87
C ILE A 9 2.25 12.32 -0.83
N ALA A 10 2.04 11.12 -0.27
CA ALA A 10 0.71 10.61 0.02
C ALA A 10 -0.01 11.54 1.01
N ARG A 11 -1.29 11.83 0.75
CA ARG A 11 -2.08 12.79 1.54
C ARG A 11 -2.13 12.44 3.01
N GLU A 12 -2.11 11.16 3.32
CA GLU A 12 -2.13 10.61 4.68
C GLU A 12 -0.89 11.01 5.50
N GLY A 13 0.23 11.32 4.84
CA GLY A 13 1.45 11.80 5.48
C GLY A 13 1.45 13.29 5.82
N VAL A 14 0.66 14.10 5.11
CA VAL A 14 0.68 15.56 5.23
C VAL A 14 0.41 16.05 6.66
N PRO A 15 -0.60 15.55 7.39
CA PRO A 15 -0.85 15.99 8.76
C PRO A 15 0.35 15.74 9.69
N PHE A 16 1.00 14.58 9.56
CA PHE A 16 2.17 14.23 10.39
C PHE A 16 3.36 15.13 10.09
N ILE A 17 3.66 15.37 8.80
CA ILE A 17 4.76 16.24 8.37
C ILE A 17 4.53 17.67 8.89
N PHE A 18 3.30 18.19 8.74
CA PHE A 18 2.95 19.52 9.20
C PHE A 18 3.10 19.67 10.72
N THR A 19 2.56 18.71 11.49
CA THR A 19 2.62 18.72 12.96
C THR A 19 4.06 18.65 13.45
N LEU A 20 4.88 17.75 12.90
CA LEU A 20 6.30 17.64 13.26
C LEU A 20 7.09 18.90 12.88
N GLY A 21 6.77 19.51 11.73
CA GLY A 21 7.39 20.77 11.28
C GLY A 21 7.10 21.91 12.24
N LEU A 22 5.84 22.09 12.66
CA LEU A 22 5.47 23.10 13.64
C LEU A 22 6.14 22.84 15.00
N ALA A 23 6.19 21.59 15.45
CA ALA A 23 6.85 21.22 16.71
C ALA A 23 8.36 21.54 16.65
N ALA A 24 9.04 21.22 15.54
CA ALA A 24 10.45 21.51 15.37
C ALA A 24 10.72 23.04 15.41
N LEU A 25 9.88 23.84 14.75
CA LEU A 25 9.98 25.30 14.77
C LEU A 25 9.75 25.87 16.17
N ALA A 26 8.73 25.41 16.88
CA ALA A 26 8.45 25.84 18.25
C ALA A 26 9.60 25.52 19.20
N LEU A 27 10.16 24.32 19.14
CA LEU A 27 11.31 23.90 19.95
C LEU A 27 12.56 24.72 19.62
N ALA A 28 12.81 25.03 18.36
CA ALA A 28 13.91 25.86 17.93
C ALA A 28 13.76 27.30 18.49
N TRP A 29 12.54 27.87 18.41
CA TRP A 29 12.24 29.19 18.96
C TRP A 29 12.39 29.24 20.48
N MET A 30 12.03 28.18 21.20
CA MET A 30 12.24 28.04 22.65
C MET A 30 13.70 27.78 23.03
N GLY A 31 14.62 27.68 22.08
CA GLY A 31 16.05 27.47 22.34
C GLY A 31 16.50 26.02 22.49
N PHE A 32 15.57 25.04 22.36
CA PHE A 32 15.86 23.58 22.44
C PHE A 32 16.42 23.04 21.11
N LYS A 33 17.56 23.58 20.65
CA LYS A 33 18.11 23.28 19.31
C LYS A 33 18.35 21.80 19.04
N GLY A 34 18.88 21.04 20.01
CA GLY A 34 19.12 19.59 19.84
C GLY A 34 17.83 18.79 19.62
N THR A 35 16.81 19.06 20.45
CA THR A 35 15.49 18.40 20.31
C THR A 35 14.80 18.84 19.02
N ALA A 36 14.90 20.12 18.65
CA ALA A 36 14.36 20.61 17.39
C ALA A 36 14.97 19.90 16.18
N THR A 37 16.29 19.70 16.18
CA THR A 37 16.99 18.95 15.12
C THR A 37 16.51 17.49 15.05
N ALA A 38 16.33 16.82 16.19
CA ALA A 38 15.83 15.45 16.23
C ALA A 38 14.39 15.34 15.69
N VAL A 39 13.50 16.27 16.06
CA VAL A 39 12.12 16.32 15.56
C VAL A 39 12.09 16.63 14.06
N PHE A 40 12.96 17.53 13.59
CA PHE A 40 13.09 17.82 12.16
C PHE A 40 13.57 16.61 11.37
N ALA A 41 14.54 15.86 11.87
CA ALA A 41 14.99 14.61 11.25
C ALA A 41 13.86 13.56 11.20
N ALA A 42 13.05 13.44 12.26
CA ALA A 42 11.86 12.60 12.28
C ALA A 42 10.82 13.04 11.23
N MET A 43 10.61 14.35 11.06
CA MET A 43 9.74 14.90 10.01
C MET A 43 10.22 14.50 8.61
N LEU A 44 11.54 14.61 8.35
CA LEU A 44 12.11 14.19 7.06
C LEU A 44 11.94 12.68 6.82
N PHE A 45 12.10 11.86 7.86
CA PHE A 45 11.85 10.43 7.77
C PHE A 45 10.38 10.13 7.46
N VAL A 46 9.42 10.83 8.08
CA VAL A 46 8.00 10.69 7.79
C VAL A 46 7.69 11.12 6.35
N ALA A 47 8.28 12.23 5.87
CA ALA A 47 8.14 12.64 4.48
C ALA A 47 8.71 11.59 3.50
N PHE A 48 9.83 10.99 3.83
CA PHE A 48 10.41 9.88 3.06
C PHE A 48 9.51 8.64 3.07
N PHE A 49 8.93 8.28 4.21
CA PHE A 49 8.01 7.13 4.34
C PHE A 49 6.76 7.31 3.48
N PHE A 50 6.17 8.50 3.49
CA PHE A 50 4.96 8.82 2.71
C PHE A 50 5.24 9.30 1.29
N ARG A 51 6.48 9.14 0.77
CA ARG A 51 6.78 9.51 -0.62
C ARG A 51 5.93 8.70 -1.60
N ASN A 52 5.52 9.35 -2.68
CA ASN A 52 4.65 8.75 -3.69
C ASN A 52 5.21 8.99 -5.10
N PRO A 53 6.35 8.35 -5.45
CA PRO A 53 6.98 8.56 -6.74
C PRO A 53 6.14 8.00 -7.89
N GLU A 54 6.29 8.59 -9.06
CA GLU A 54 5.79 8.00 -10.30
C GLU A 54 6.51 6.69 -10.61
N ARG A 55 5.81 5.78 -11.30
CA ARG A 55 6.36 4.52 -11.80
C ARG A 55 6.06 4.38 -13.28
N ALA A 56 7.06 4.06 -14.06
CA ALA A 56 6.86 3.67 -15.45
C ALA A 56 6.10 2.33 -15.51
N ILE A 57 4.94 2.33 -16.11
CA ILE A 57 4.11 1.14 -16.28
C ILE A 57 4.40 0.56 -17.66
N PRO A 58 4.81 -0.72 -17.76
CA PRO A 58 5.05 -1.36 -19.05
C PRO A 58 3.79 -1.37 -19.92
N GLU A 59 3.90 -1.04 -21.20
CA GLU A 59 2.78 -1.03 -22.15
C GLU A 59 2.45 -2.42 -22.70
N GLU A 60 3.37 -3.35 -22.58
CA GLU A 60 3.25 -4.72 -23.08
C GLU A 60 1.98 -5.39 -22.55
N LYS A 61 1.23 -6.03 -23.47
CA LYS A 61 -0.02 -6.72 -23.15
C LYS A 61 0.24 -7.99 -22.34
N GLY A 62 -0.66 -8.29 -21.40
CA GLY A 62 -0.61 -9.51 -20.60
C GLY A 62 0.34 -9.47 -19.41
N LEU A 63 1.13 -8.41 -19.23
CA LEU A 63 1.98 -8.26 -18.07
C LEU A 63 1.17 -7.87 -16.82
N VAL A 64 1.46 -8.54 -15.73
CA VAL A 64 0.99 -8.21 -14.39
C VAL A 64 2.07 -7.41 -13.69
N VAL A 65 1.76 -6.20 -13.21
CA VAL A 65 2.72 -5.39 -12.45
C VAL A 65 2.63 -5.69 -10.96
N SER A 66 3.74 -5.49 -10.25
CA SER A 66 3.75 -5.63 -8.79
C SER A 66 2.80 -4.63 -8.15
N PRO A 67 1.91 -5.07 -7.24
CA PRO A 67 1.03 -4.17 -6.51
C PRO A 67 1.75 -3.35 -5.42
N ALA A 68 3.00 -3.65 -5.12
CA ALA A 68 3.77 -3.01 -4.06
C ALA A 68 5.27 -2.95 -4.37
N ASP A 69 5.94 -1.93 -3.86
CA ASP A 69 7.39 -1.89 -3.77
C ASP A 69 7.83 -2.74 -2.56
N GLY A 70 8.66 -3.75 -2.78
CA GLY A 70 9.09 -4.58 -1.65
C GLY A 70 9.92 -5.79 -2.07
N LYS A 71 10.16 -6.67 -1.11
CA LYS A 71 10.87 -7.94 -1.32
C LYS A 71 9.85 -9.07 -1.49
N VAL A 72 9.96 -9.83 -2.57
CA VAL A 72 9.19 -11.07 -2.71
C VAL A 72 9.70 -12.08 -1.68
N LEU A 73 8.82 -12.47 -0.75
CA LEU A 73 9.12 -13.48 0.26
C LEU A 73 8.85 -14.89 -0.25
N LYS A 74 7.72 -15.06 -0.97
CA LYS A 74 7.24 -16.37 -1.37
C LYS A 74 6.46 -16.28 -2.68
N VAL A 75 6.63 -17.29 -3.52
CA VAL A 75 5.77 -17.57 -4.68
C VAL A 75 5.31 -19.01 -4.54
N GLU A 76 4.03 -19.22 -4.44
CA GLU A 76 3.44 -20.55 -4.19
C GLU A 76 2.15 -20.75 -4.98
N GLU A 77 1.81 -22.00 -5.27
CA GLU A 77 0.50 -22.36 -5.77
C GLU A 77 -0.44 -22.63 -4.59
N VAL A 78 -1.60 -22.03 -4.64
CA VAL A 78 -2.64 -22.17 -3.61
C VAL A 78 -3.95 -22.59 -4.23
N GLN A 79 -4.71 -23.39 -3.51
CA GLN A 79 -6.10 -23.67 -3.86
C GLN A 79 -6.97 -22.66 -3.13
N LEU A 80 -7.85 -22.01 -3.86
CA LEU A 80 -8.83 -21.10 -3.29
C LEU A 80 -10.23 -21.70 -3.39
N ASP A 81 -11.03 -21.43 -2.37
CA ASP A 81 -12.44 -21.77 -2.31
C ASP A 81 -13.31 -20.57 -2.71
N GLY A 82 -14.60 -20.83 -2.96
CA GLY A 82 -15.58 -19.80 -3.25
C GLY A 82 -15.50 -19.26 -4.68
N PRO A 83 -15.64 -17.93 -4.89
CA PRO A 83 -15.76 -17.33 -6.24
C PRO A 83 -14.49 -17.42 -7.09
N LEU A 84 -13.35 -17.75 -6.47
CA LEU A 84 -12.06 -17.98 -7.12
C LEU A 84 -11.62 -19.44 -7.03
N GLN A 85 -12.55 -20.38 -7.05
CA GLN A 85 -12.25 -21.81 -6.93
C GLN A 85 -11.20 -22.26 -7.96
N GLY A 86 -10.19 -23.00 -7.49
CA GLY A 86 -9.15 -23.59 -8.33
C GLY A 86 -7.72 -23.20 -7.96
N PRO A 87 -6.76 -23.61 -8.79
CA PRO A 87 -5.34 -23.31 -8.55
C PRO A 87 -5.00 -21.88 -8.91
N HIS A 88 -4.33 -21.19 -8.00
CA HIS A 88 -3.84 -19.82 -8.17
C HIS A 88 -2.38 -19.70 -7.78
N ARG A 89 -1.68 -18.77 -8.42
CA ARG A 89 -0.32 -18.39 -8.02
C ARG A 89 -0.38 -17.20 -7.08
N LYS A 90 0.05 -17.42 -5.85
CA LYS A 90 0.16 -16.38 -4.81
C LYS A 90 1.58 -15.86 -4.76
N VAL A 91 1.74 -14.54 -4.79
CA VAL A 91 3.00 -13.83 -4.59
C VAL A 91 2.90 -13.00 -3.33
N SER A 92 3.72 -13.30 -2.33
CA SER A 92 3.79 -12.55 -1.07
C SER A 92 4.92 -11.54 -1.13
N ILE A 93 4.61 -10.25 -0.93
CA ILE A 93 5.55 -9.13 -1.02
C ILE A 93 5.60 -8.43 0.32
N PHE A 94 6.79 -8.29 0.90
CA PHE A 94 7.03 -7.59 2.15
C PHE A 94 7.57 -6.19 1.88
N MET A 95 6.89 -5.19 2.45
CA MET A 95 7.31 -3.79 2.45
C MET A 95 7.91 -3.44 3.80
N ASN A 96 9.19 -3.08 3.84
CA ASN A 96 9.83 -2.56 5.04
C ASN A 96 9.66 -1.03 5.11
N VAL A 97 10.03 -0.41 6.22
CA VAL A 97 9.85 1.05 6.46
C VAL A 97 10.58 1.96 5.46
N PHE A 98 11.53 1.44 4.68
CA PHE A 98 12.25 2.19 3.66
C PHE A 98 11.64 2.05 2.27
N ASN A 99 10.67 1.17 2.07
CA ASN A 99 9.95 1.02 0.82
C ASN A 99 8.88 2.11 0.65
N VAL A 100 8.36 2.25 -0.58
CA VAL A 100 7.17 3.06 -0.84
C VAL A 100 5.94 2.27 -0.40
N HIS A 101 5.08 2.90 0.39
CA HIS A 101 3.87 2.25 0.94
C HIS A 101 2.60 2.60 0.17
N VAL A 102 2.72 2.87 -1.12
CA VAL A 102 1.58 3.08 -2.01
C VAL A 102 1.36 1.83 -2.84
N ASN A 103 0.16 1.26 -2.74
CA ASN A 103 -0.23 0.10 -3.52
C ASN A 103 -0.79 0.48 -4.90
N ARG A 104 -0.54 -0.38 -5.88
CA ARG A 104 -0.95 -0.19 -7.27
C ARG A 104 -1.73 -1.38 -7.78
N VAL A 105 -2.67 -1.11 -8.68
CA VAL A 105 -3.48 -2.11 -9.37
C VAL A 105 -2.58 -3.00 -10.24
N PRO A 106 -2.57 -4.32 -10.04
CA PRO A 106 -1.67 -5.21 -10.77
C PRO A 106 -2.07 -5.40 -12.24
N TYR A 107 -3.37 -5.34 -12.54
CA TYR A 107 -3.93 -5.52 -13.88
C TYR A 107 -5.23 -4.74 -14.05
N ALA A 108 -5.51 -4.27 -15.26
CA ALA A 108 -6.71 -3.51 -15.56
C ALA A 108 -7.99 -4.38 -15.47
N GLY A 109 -9.08 -3.79 -15.01
CA GLY A 109 -10.38 -4.45 -14.92
C GLY A 109 -11.38 -3.68 -14.08
N CYS A 110 -12.48 -4.33 -13.74
CA CYS A 110 -13.51 -3.82 -12.85
C CYS A 110 -13.31 -4.37 -11.43
N VAL A 111 -13.41 -3.53 -10.43
CA VAL A 111 -13.39 -3.94 -9.02
C VAL A 111 -14.70 -4.65 -8.71
N GLU A 112 -14.63 -5.98 -8.56
CA GLU A 112 -15.81 -6.81 -8.33
C GLU A 112 -16.22 -6.81 -6.86
N LYS A 113 -15.24 -6.89 -5.95
CA LYS A 113 -15.51 -6.99 -4.52
C LYS A 113 -14.37 -6.39 -3.70
N ILE A 114 -14.72 -5.77 -2.57
CA ILE A 114 -13.78 -5.31 -1.55
C ILE A 114 -14.23 -5.85 -0.20
N GLU A 115 -13.35 -6.57 0.49
CA GLU A 115 -13.63 -7.11 1.82
C GLU A 115 -12.56 -6.67 2.81
N TYR A 116 -12.99 -5.90 3.80
CA TYR A 116 -12.14 -5.50 4.93
C TYR A 116 -12.36 -6.46 6.12
N HIS A 117 -11.26 -6.90 6.70
CA HIS A 117 -11.26 -7.71 7.91
C HIS A 117 -10.40 -7.03 8.97
N ALA A 118 -11.02 -6.66 10.07
CA ALA A 118 -10.30 -6.22 11.26
C ALA A 118 -9.41 -7.34 11.82
N GLY A 119 -8.25 -7.00 12.36
CA GLY A 119 -7.32 -7.99 12.85
C GLY A 119 -6.23 -7.40 13.74
N LYS A 120 -5.15 -8.16 13.92
CA LYS A 120 -3.97 -7.78 14.70
C LYS A 120 -2.99 -6.97 13.87
N PHE A 121 -1.90 -6.52 14.48
CA PHE A 121 -0.79 -5.81 13.85
C PHE A 121 0.54 -6.51 14.17
N LEU A 122 0.62 -7.79 13.81
CA LEU A 122 1.85 -8.58 13.93
C LEU A 122 2.85 -8.14 12.84
N SER A 123 4.12 -8.47 13.04
CA SER A 123 5.14 -8.23 11.99
C SER A 123 4.75 -8.98 10.72
N ALA A 124 4.69 -8.27 9.60
CA ALA A 124 4.14 -8.77 8.34
C ALA A 124 5.02 -9.83 7.64
N ASP A 125 6.23 -10.07 8.15
CA ASP A 125 7.14 -11.14 7.69
C ASP A 125 6.82 -12.50 8.32
N LEU A 126 5.96 -12.55 9.34
CA LEU A 126 5.54 -13.79 9.98
C LEU A 126 4.45 -14.49 9.16
N ASP A 127 4.54 -15.81 9.01
CA ASP A 127 3.53 -16.63 8.29
C ASP A 127 2.10 -16.44 8.83
N LYS A 128 1.96 -16.24 10.15
CA LYS A 128 0.66 -15.99 10.80
C LYS A 128 0.08 -14.59 10.53
N ALA A 129 0.90 -13.62 10.10
CA ALA A 129 0.44 -12.27 9.86
C ALA A 129 -0.62 -12.21 8.76
N SER A 130 -0.51 -13.03 7.73
CA SER A 130 -1.46 -13.06 6.62
C SER A 130 -2.86 -13.53 7.04
N ALA A 131 -2.98 -14.31 8.11
CA ALA A 131 -4.26 -14.80 8.63
C ALA A 131 -4.85 -13.92 9.74
N ASP A 132 -3.99 -13.44 10.66
CA ASP A 132 -4.40 -12.77 11.89
C ASP A 132 -4.46 -11.24 11.81
N ASN A 133 -3.67 -10.63 10.88
CA ASN A 133 -3.60 -9.17 10.77
C ASN A 133 -4.82 -8.58 10.08
N GLU A 134 -5.06 -7.30 10.42
CA GLU A 134 -5.96 -6.44 9.67
C GLU A 134 -5.61 -6.50 8.18
N ARG A 135 -6.60 -6.75 7.33
CA ARG A 135 -6.41 -6.89 5.90
C ARG A 135 -7.58 -6.34 5.09
N ASN A 136 -7.27 -5.89 3.90
CA ASN A 136 -8.25 -5.47 2.91
C ASN A 136 -8.02 -6.26 1.62
N THR A 137 -9.03 -6.97 1.18
CA THR A 137 -9.02 -7.84 0.00
C THR A 137 -9.75 -7.16 -1.14
N VAL A 138 -9.10 -7.02 -2.28
CA VAL A 138 -9.65 -6.41 -3.49
C VAL A 138 -9.65 -7.42 -4.61
N LEU A 139 -10.82 -7.78 -5.11
CA LEU A 139 -11.03 -8.66 -6.26
C LEU A 139 -11.26 -7.81 -7.50
N ILE A 140 -10.42 -7.99 -8.51
CA ILE A 140 -10.51 -7.30 -9.81
C ILE A 140 -10.79 -8.35 -10.88
N ARG A 141 -11.84 -8.12 -11.68
CA ARG A 141 -12.19 -8.94 -12.83
C ARG A 141 -11.77 -8.25 -14.11
N THR A 142 -10.98 -8.94 -14.94
CA THR A 142 -10.57 -8.40 -16.25
C THR A 142 -11.68 -8.56 -17.30
N ALA A 143 -11.56 -7.85 -18.41
CA ALA A 143 -12.48 -7.98 -19.54
C ALA A 143 -12.51 -9.39 -20.12
N GLU A 144 -11.41 -10.16 -20.00
CA GLU A 144 -11.31 -11.55 -20.44
C GLU A 144 -11.83 -12.56 -19.40
N GLY A 145 -12.42 -12.08 -18.30
CA GLY A 145 -12.97 -12.90 -17.23
C GLY A 145 -11.95 -13.45 -16.23
N LYS A 146 -10.67 -13.10 -16.36
CA LYS A 146 -9.65 -13.47 -15.37
C LYS A 146 -9.84 -12.67 -14.08
N ALA A 147 -9.45 -13.27 -12.96
CA ALA A 147 -9.54 -12.63 -11.65
C ALA A 147 -8.16 -12.40 -11.03
N PHE A 148 -7.99 -11.22 -10.45
CA PHE A 148 -6.83 -10.85 -9.65
C PHE A 148 -7.27 -10.49 -8.24
N LEU A 149 -6.71 -11.17 -7.25
CA LEU A 149 -6.95 -10.90 -5.84
C LEU A 149 -5.73 -10.17 -5.27
N THR A 150 -5.92 -8.95 -4.79
CA THR A 150 -4.89 -8.19 -4.10
C THR A 150 -5.27 -8.04 -2.64
N ILE A 151 -4.39 -8.46 -1.74
CA ILE A 151 -4.63 -8.41 -0.30
C ILE A 151 -3.62 -7.44 0.30
N GLN A 152 -4.11 -6.31 0.80
CA GLN A 152 -3.33 -5.39 1.63
C GLN A 152 -3.37 -5.91 3.07
N ILE A 153 -2.21 -6.04 3.71
CA ILE A 153 -2.10 -6.55 5.07
C ILE A 153 -1.37 -5.50 5.91
N ALA A 154 -2.00 -5.06 6.99
CA ALA A 154 -1.36 -4.15 7.93
C ALA A 154 -0.18 -4.83 8.64
N GLY A 155 0.83 -4.04 8.99
CA GLY A 155 2.00 -4.53 9.71
C GLY A 155 2.13 -3.89 11.10
N LEU A 156 3.25 -4.16 11.75
CA LEU A 156 3.56 -3.62 13.07
C LEU A 156 3.69 -2.08 13.08
N ILE A 157 4.22 -1.50 12.02
CA ILE A 157 4.47 -0.06 11.88
C ILE A 157 3.35 0.59 11.07
N ALA A 158 3.06 0.09 9.87
CA ALA A 158 1.98 0.55 9.01
C ALA A 158 0.67 -0.12 9.43
N ARG A 159 0.01 0.47 10.44
CA ARG A 159 -1.20 -0.09 11.09
C ARG A 159 -2.49 0.31 10.41
N ARG A 160 -2.46 1.17 9.42
CA ARG A 160 -3.65 1.64 8.72
C ARG A 160 -3.61 1.20 7.27
N ILE A 161 -4.70 0.58 6.83
CA ILE A 161 -4.95 0.30 5.43
C ILE A 161 -5.84 1.41 4.87
N VAL A 162 -5.43 1.95 3.73
CA VAL A 162 -6.21 2.91 2.95
C VAL A 162 -6.55 2.26 1.63
N CYS A 163 -7.79 2.43 1.16
CA CYS A 163 -8.24 1.96 -0.14
C CYS A 163 -9.04 3.09 -0.80
N TRP A 164 -8.57 3.57 -1.96
CA TRP A 164 -9.17 4.71 -2.67
C TRP A 164 -10.12 4.29 -3.80
N ILE A 165 -10.23 2.98 -4.05
CA ILE A 165 -11.14 2.42 -5.06
C ILE A 165 -12.36 1.79 -4.38
N GLY A 166 -13.44 1.66 -5.13
CA GLY A 166 -14.70 1.06 -4.69
C GLY A 166 -15.20 -0.01 -5.65
N GLU A 167 -16.14 -0.83 -5.18
CA GLU A 167 -16.79 -1.85 -6.00
C GLU A 167 -17.50 -1.21 -7.20
N GLY A 168 -17.43 -1.85 -8.35
CA GLY A 168 -17.95 -1.36 -9.64
C GLY A 168 -17.04 -0.37 -10.36
N MET A 169 -15.91 0.07 -9.77
CA MET A 169 -14.99 1.00 -10.43
C MET A 169 -14.12 0.27 -11.45
N GLU A 170 -13.99 0.88 -12.63
CA GLU A 170 -12.97 0.51 -13.62
C GLU A 170 -11.61 1.04 -13.17
N VAL A 171 -10.61 0.17 -13.18
CA VAL A 171 -9.24 0.47 -12.78
C VAL A 171 -8.24 0.10 -13.87
N VAL A 172 -7.16 0.86 -13.95
CA VAL A 172 -6.10 0.60 -14.93
C VAL A 172 -4.85 0.05 -14.26
N ARG A 173 -4.08 -0.72 -15.00
CA ARG A 173 -2.81 -1.30 -14.54
C ARG A 173 -1.85 -0.20 -14.06
N GLY A 174 -1.29 -0.38 -12.87
CA GLY A 174 -0.38 0.58 -12.25
C GLY A 174 -1.04 1.78 -11.57
N GLN A 175 -2.37 1.91 -11.66
CA GLN A 175 -3.13 2.92 -10.93
C GLN A 175 -2.91 2.78 -9.43
N ARG A 176 -2.71 3.90 -8.72
CA ARG A 176 -2.64 3.92 -7.25
C ARG A 176 -4.02 3.60 -6.67
N PHE A 177 -4.07 2.74 -5.66
CA PHE A 177 -5.36 2.40 -5.04
C PHE A 177 -5.34 2.38 -3.50
N GLY A 178 -4.16 2.57 -2.89
CA GLY A 178 -4.05 2.58 -1.43
C GLY A 178 -2.64 2.78 -0.92
#